data_94e3fd5843dcc1674a7a38181bc0d97b
#
_entry.id   94e3fd5843dcc1674a7a38181bc0d97b
#
_cell.length_a   1.000
_cell.length_b   1.000
_cell.length_c   1.000
_cell.angle_alpha   90.00
_cell.angle_beta   90.00
_cell.angle_gamma   90.00
#
_symmetry.space_group_name_H-M   'P 1'
#
loop_
_entity.id
_entity.type
_entity.pdbx_description
1 polymer ?
#
loop_
_entity_poly.entity_id
_entity_poly.type
_entity_poly.pdbx_seq_one_letter_code
_entity_poly.pdbx_strand_id
1 'polypeptide(L)'
;IMLLTAATGGGHLRASAAVEKYIQDNTSYDVVTVDALKAVGRFLDKTVCDSYRFMAKRVPAMFGRLYKQTNHESLFAGLVPKLSGAFSNLLYPTIAQYQPDVIITTHPFATEMVSDLKEDNSITAPLICILTDYGVHRAWIAPHVDAYVVASEDMVPELQTFGVQEEKIYPFGIPVHGVFFHREDRDALLEDLRLDPALPTVLFMAGSFGVANI
;
A
#
# COMPACT_ATOMS: atom_id res chain seq x y z
N ILE A 1 -14.88 9.23 2.08
CA ILE A 1 -13.93 8.12 1.86
C ILE A 1 -12.62 8.44 2.60
N MET A 2 -12.06 7.49 3.31
CA MET A 2 -10.73 7.64 3.93
C MET A 2 -9.72 6.71 3.28
N LEU A 3 -8.59 7.25 2.82
CA LEU A 3 -7.45 6.49 2.32
C LEU A 3 -6.40 6.41 3.43
N LEU A 4 -6.01 5.20 3.82
CA LEU A 4 -4.96 4.95 4.79
C LEU A 4 -3.75 4.33 4.10
N THR A 5 -2.62 5.00 4.20
CA THR A 5 -1.35 4.59 3.61
C THR A 5 -0.23 4.64 4.62
N ALA A 6 1.00 4.30 4.23
CA ALA A 6 2.18 4.51 5.06
C ALA A 6 3.42 4.81 4.20
N ALA A 7 4.29 5.68 4.70
CA ALA A 7 5.48 6.16 3.99
C ALA A 7 6.69 5.19 4.08
N THR A 8 6.47 3.88 4.15
CA THR A 8 7.55 2.88 4.15
C THR A 8 8.19 2.67 2.78
N GLY A 9 7.49 3.09 1.71
CA GLY A 9 7.95 3.05 0.32
C GLY A 9 7.12 3.99 -0.55
N GLY A 10 7.61 4.28 -1.77
CA GLY A 10 6.90 5.17 -2.70
C GLY A 10 5.66 4.53 -3.34
N GLY A 11 5.60 3.20 -3.43
CA GLY A 11 4.51 2.47 -4.08
C GLY A 11 3.17 2.73 -3.40
N HIS A 12 3.10 2.52 -2.10
CA HIS A 12 1.88 2.71 -1.30
C HIS A 12 1.32 4.14 -1.40
N LEU A 13 2.19 5.14 -1.24
CA LEU A 13 1.82 6.55 -1.35
C LEU A 13 1.33 6.91 -2.75
N ARG A 14 1.97 6.38 -3.79
CA ARG A 14 1.59 6.66 -5.18
C ARG A 14 0.26 6.02 -5.55
N ALA A 15 0.02 4.79 -5.12
CA ALA A 15 -1.27 4.12 -5.31
C ALA A 15 -2.40 4.88 -4.61
N SER A 16 -2.18 5.29 -3.35
CA SER A 16 -3.15 6.10 -2.60
C SER A 16 -3.42 7.44 -3.28
N ALA A 17 -2.37 8.16 -3.70
CA ALA A 17 -2.51 9.44 -4.40
C ALA A 17 -3.23 9.31 -5.75
N ALA A 18 -3.05 8.20 -6.47
CA ALA A 18 -3.76 7.93 -7.72
C ALA A 18 -5.26 7.73 -7.48
N VAL A 19 -5.63 6.98 -6.43
CA VAL A 19 -7.04 6.78 -6.04
C VAL A 19 -7.66 8.11 -5.58
N GLU A 20 -6.97 8.86 -4.73
CA GLU A 20 -7.42 10.18 -4.26
C GLU A 20 -7.72 11.12 -5.43
N LYS A 21 -6.76 11.25 -6.34
CA LYS A 21 -6.90 12.10 -7.52
C LYS A 21 -8.06 11.67 -8.41
N TYR A 22 -8.22 10.36 -8.63
CA TYR A 22 -9.34 9.85 -9.42
C TYR A 22 -10.69 10.17 -8.78
N ILE A 23 -10.82 9.98 -7.46
CA ILE A 23 -12.05 10.30 -6.72
C ILE A 23 -12.37 11.80 -6.84
N GLN A 24 -11.38 12.67 -6.62
CA GLN A 24 -11.55 14.13 -6.70
C GLN A 24 -11.95 14.61 -8.09
N ASP A 25 -11.38 14.01 -9.15
CA ASP A 25 -11.64 14.44 -10.52
C ASP A 25 -12.95 13.90 -11.08
N ASN A 26 -13.43 12.75 -10.61
CA ASN A 26 -14.53 12.03 -11.27
C ASN A 26 -15.77 11.85 -10.39
N THR A 27 -15.72 12.26 -9.12
CA THR A 27 -16.86 12.09 -8.21
C THR A 27 -17.08 13.35 -7.36
N SER A 28 -18.21 13.42 -6.67
CA SER A 28 -18.51 14.43 -5.66
C SER A 28 -18.22 13.96 -4.23
N TYR A 29 -17.55 12.83 -4.06
CA TYR A 29 -17.24 12.28 -2.73
C TYR A 29 -16.09 13.03 -2.08
N ASP A 30 -16.24 13.32 -0.80
CA ASP A 30 -15.14 13.80 0.03
C ASP A 30 -14.13 12.66 0.24
N VAL A 31 -12.86 12.98 0.02
CA VAL A 31 -11.76 12.03 0.24
C VAL A 31 -10.66 12.66 1.09
N VAL A 32 -10.16 11.91 2.04
CA VAL A 32 -9.02 12.29 2.88
C VAL A 32 -7.97 11.19 2.87
N THR A 33 -6.72 11.55 2.67
CA THR A 33 -5.58 10.62 2.76
C THR A 33 -4.80 10.85 4.05
N VAL A 34 -4.61 9.78 4.81
CA VAL A 34 -3.91 9.79 6.10
C VAL A 34 -2.76 8.78 6.07
N ASP A 35 -1.59 9.21 6.51
CA ASP A 35 -0.46 8.31 6.79
C ASP A 35 -0.69 7.66 8.17
N ALA A 36 -1.01 6.38 8.16
CA ALA A 36 -1.38 5.62 9.36
C ALA A 36 -0.23 5.56 10.39
N LEU A 37 1.03 5.44 9.95
CA LEU A 37 2.18 5.44 10.85
C LEU A 37 2.35 6.78 11.56
N LYS A 38 2.15 7.89 10.85
CA LYS A 38 2.22 9.22 11.45
C LYS A 38 1.06 9.50 12.39
N ALA A 39 -0.13 9.00 12.06
CA ALA A 39 -1.32 9.12 12.91
C ALA A 39 -1.14 8.39 14.25
N VAL A 40 -0.52 7.21 14.23
CA VAL A 40 -0.22 6.43 15.44
C VAL A 40 0.88 7.09 16.29
N GLY A 41 1.89 7.72 15.68
CA GLY A 41 2.90 8.47 16.41
C GLY A 41 4.21 8.66 15.66
N ARG A 42 4.77 9.86 15.77
CA ARG A 42 6.02 10.24 15.07
C ARG A 42 7.23 9.36 15.40
N PHE A 43 7.29 8.83 16.61
CA PHE A 43 8.39 7.95 17.02
C PHE A 43 8.29 6.60 16.33
N LEU A 44 7.08 6.04 16.22
CA LEU A 44 6.84 4.78 15.53
C LEU A 44 7.09 4.93 14.03
N ASP A 45 6.54 5.98 13.40
CA ASP A 45 6.78 6.30 11.99
C ASP A 45 8.28 6.32 11.68
N LYS A 46 9.05 7.10 12.44
CA LYS A 46 10.50 7.19 12.25
C LYS A 46 11.19 5.83 12.43
N THR A 47 10.86 5.09 13.50
CA THR A 47 11.50 3.81 13.80
C THR A 47 11.21 2.77 12.73
N VAL A 48 9.95 2.64 12.28
CA VAL A 48 9.55 1.68 11.26
C VAL A 48 10.15 2.06 9.90
N CYS A 49 10.02 3.32 9.49
CA CYS A 49 10.54 3.78 8.20
C CYS A 49 12.07 3.70 8.13
N ASP A 50 12.77 4.10 9.18
CA ASP A 50 14.24 4.07 9.22
C ASP A 50 14.75 2.62 9.27
N SER A 51 14.12 1.74 10.04
CA SER A 51 14.47 0.31 10.10
C SER A 51 14.23 -0.36 8.74
N TYR A 52 13.11 -0.10 8.09
CA TYR A 52 12.81 -0.60 6.76
C TYR A 52 13.86 -0.13 5.73
N ARG A 53 14.15 1.17 5.69
CA ARG A 53 15.17 1.74 4.78
C ARG A 53 16.55 1.18 5.04
N PHE A 54 16.93 1.01 6.31
CA PHE A 54 18.22 0.43 6.69
C PHE A 54 18.33 -1.02 6.20
N MET A 55 17.31 -1.84 6.46
CA MET A 55 17.32 -3.24 6.03
C MET A 55 17.34 -3.37 4.51
N ALA A 56 16.51 -2.60 3.80
CA ALA A 56 16.46 -2.64 2.34
C ALA A 56 17.77 -2.20 1.68
N LYS A 57 18.47 -1.20 2.24
CA LYS A 57 19.71 -0.64 1.67
C LYS A 57 20.98 -1.36 2.10
N ARG A 58 21.07 -1.78 3.37
CA ARG A 58 22.33 -2.27 3.96
C ARG A 58 22.40 -3.77 4.05
N VAL A 59 21.26 -4.46 4.13
CA VAL A 59 21.21 -5.91 4.38
C VAL A 59 20.13 -6.60 3.54
N PRO A 60 20.08 -6.38 2.20
CA PRO A 60 18.99 -6.86 1.36
C PRO A 60 18.79 -8.37 1.40
N ALA A 61 19.88 -9.15 1.55
CA ALA A 61 19.78 -10.60 1.65
C ALA A 61 19.10 -11.06 2.95
N MET A 62 19.37 -10.37 4.08
CA MET A 62 18.70 -10.63 5.35
C MET A 62 17.23 -10.19 5.31
N PHE A 63 16.95 -9.04 4.71
CA PHE A 63 15.60 -8.56 4.49
C PHE A 63 14.77 -9.56 3.68
N GLY A 64 15.32 -10.07 2.57
CA GLY A 64 14.64 -11.07 1.74
C GLY A 64 14.40 -12.41 2.47
N ARG A 65 15.31 -12.83 3.37
CA ARG A 65 15.10 -14.02 4.21
C ARG A 65 14.00 -13.77 5.26
N LEU A 66 14.04 -12.63 5.94
CA LEU A 66 13.03 -12.24 6.92
C LEU A 66 11.65 -12.14 6.26
N TYR A 67 11.55 -11.51 5.10
CA TYR A 67 10.33 -11.40 4.32
C TYR A 67 9.75 -12.78 3.96
N LYS A 68 10.61 -13.72 3.51
CA LYS A 68 10.18 -15.10 3.22
C LYS A 68 9.75 -15.85 4.48
N GLN A 69 10.46 -15.67 5.61
CA GLN A 69 10.12 -16.33 6.87
C GLN A 69 8.81 -15.83 7.47
N THR A 70 8.51 -14.53 7.33
CA THR A 70 7.25 -13.96 7.81
C THR A 70 6.05 -14.34 6.96
N ASN A 71 6.26 -14.88 5.76
CA ASN A 71 5.18 -15.45 4.93
C ASN A 71 4.74 -16.84 5.39
N HIS A 72 5.52 -17.52 6.24
CA HIS A 72 5.16 -18.81 6.84
C HIS A 72 4.79 -18.61 8.31
N GLU A 73 4.02 -19.55 8.88
CA GLU A 73 3.65 -19.55 10.30
C GLU A 73 4.93 -19.72 11.16
N SER A 74 5.52 -18.60 11.54
CA SER A 74 6.66 -18.54 12.43
C SER A 74 6.29 -17.92 13.77
N LEU A 75 7.13 -18.11 14.80
CA LEU A 75 6.98 -17.47 16.13
C LEU A 75 6.80 -15.95 16.08
N PHE A 76 7.28 -15.30 14.99
CA PHE A 76 7.07 -13.87 14.74
C PHE A 76 5.65 -13.51 14.29
N ALA A 77 4.92 -14.41 13.62
CA ALA A 77 3.52 -14.21 13.24
C ALA A 77 2.58 -14.07 14.45
N GLY A 78 2.96 -14.58 15.62
CA GLY A 78 2.18 -14.43 16.86
C GLY A 78 2.46 -13.13 17.64
N LEU A 79 3.55 -12.41 17.34
CA LEU A 79 3.91 -11.16 18.01
C LEU A 79 3.35 -9.92 17.28
N VAL A 80 3.25 -9.97 15.95
CA VAL A 80 2.73 -8.88 15.12
C VAL A 80 1.28 -8.55 15.47
N PRO A 81 0.33 -9.50 15.58
CA PRO A 81 -1.05 -9.20 15.95
C PRO A 81 -1.21 -8.55 17.34
N LYS A 82 -0.38 -8.93 18.31
CA LYS A 82 -0.47 -8.35 19.68
C LYS A 82 0.03 -6.90 19.75
N LEU A 83 0.98 -6.54 18.88
CA LEU A 83 1.45 -5.16 18.77
C LEU A 83 0.46 -4.33 17.93
N SER A 84 -0.21 -4.93 16.96
CA SER A 84 -1.16 -4.22 16.10
C SER A 84 -2.35 -3.68 16.90
N GLY A 85 -2.94 -4.44 17.83
CA GLY A 85 -4.06 -3.99 18.65
C GLY A 85 -3.79 -2.72 19.46
N ALA A 86 -2.55 -2.55 19.97
CA ALA A 86 -2.17 -1.31 20.65
C ALA A 86 -2.09 -0.11 19.69
N PHE A 87 -1.63 -0.35 18.44
CA PHE A 87 -1.54 0.68 17.42
C PHE A 87 -2.90 1.00 16.80
N SER A 88 -3.80 0.02 16.68
CA SER A 88 -5.17 0.18 16.24
C SER A 88 -5.92 1.19 17.11
N ASN A 89 -5.79 1.07 18.43
CA ASN A 89 -6.38 2.01 19.39
C ASN A 89 -5.82 3.44 19.25
N LEU A 90 -4.56 3.60 18.84
CA LEU A 90 -3.96 4.91 18.58
C LEU A 90 -4.43 5.52 17.26
N LEU A 91 -4.80 4.69 16.27
CA LEU A 91 -5.36 5.14 15.00
C LEU A 91 -6.83 5.53 15.11
N TYR A 92 -7.59 4.87 16.00
CA TYR A 92 -9.04 5.06 16.16
C TYR A 92 -9.50 6.52 16.26
N PRO A 93 -8.88 7.40 17.10
CA PRO A 93 -9.30 8.80 17.19
C PRO A 93 -9.28 9.54 15.86
N THR A 94 -8.30 9.22 14.99
CA THR A 94 -8.21 9.81 13.66
C THR A 94 -9.37 9.33 12.77
N ILE A 95 -9.68 8.03 12.78
CA ILE A 95 -10.82 7.48 12.01
C ILE A 95 -12.14 8.05 12.52
N ALA A 96 -12.32 8.10 13.85
CA ALA A 96 -13.52 8.63 14.50
C ALA A 96 -13.76 10.13 14.20
N GLN A 97 -12.69 10.90 14.03
CA GLN A 97 -12.78 12.32 13.68
C GLN A 97 -13.38 12.52 12.28
N TYR A 98 -13.03 11.68 11.31
CA TYR A 98 -13.49 11.82 9.93
C TYR A 98 -14.79 11.05 9.63
N GLN A 99 -15.15 10.07 10.44
CA GLN A 99 -16.35 9.22 10.28
C GLN A 99 -16.55 8.72 8.83
N PRO A 100 -15.57 8.01 8.26
CA PRO A 100 -15.63 7.62 6.86
C PRO A 100 -16.73 6.58 6.60
N ASP A 101 -17.43 6.70 5.47
CA ASP A 101 -18.37 5.69 4.98
C ASP A 101 -17.63 4.47 4.36
N VAL A 102 -16.39 4.66 3.90
CA VAL A 102 -15.53 3.61 3.33
C VAL A 102 -14.08 3.92 3.70
N ILE A 103 -13.34 2.88 4.07
CA ILE A 103 -11.90 2.94 4.31
C ILE A 103 -11.18 2.13 3.23
N ILE A 104 -10.20 2.74 2.58
CA ILE A 104 -9.34 2.09 1.58
C ILE A 104 -7.92 2.13 2.11
N THR A 105 -7.25 0.99 2.13
CA THR A 105 -5.85 0.89 2.57
C THR A 105 -4.94 0.51 1.41
N THR A 106 -3.74 1.07 1.38
CA THR A 106 -2.69 0.73 0.41
C THR A 106 -1.43 0.19 1.09
N HIS A 107 -1.52 -0.15 2.39
CA HIS A 107 -0.39 -0.64 3.18
C HIS A 107 -0.85 -1.72 4.16
N PRO A 108 -0.15 -2.87 4.25
CA PRO A 108 -0.57 -4.00 5.08
C PRO A 108 -0.76 -3.64 6.56
N PHE A 109 0.12 -2.81 7.12
CA PHE A 109 0.01 -2.37 8.51
C PHE A 109 -1.27 -1.55 8.76
N ALA A 110 -1.65 -0.67 7.83
CA ALA A 110 -2.90 0.06 7.91
C ALA A 110 -4.12 -0.88 7.81
N THR A 111 -4.04 -1.89 6.93
CA THR A 111 -5.09 -2.91 6.76
C THR A 111 -5.32 -3.68 8.06
N GLU A 112 -4.25 -4.15 8.71
CA GLU A 112 -4.31 -4.89 9.95
C GLU A 112 -4.95 -4.05 11.07
N MET A 113 -4.48 -2.80 11.26
CA MET A 113 -5.04 -1.91 12.29
C MET A 113 -6.54 -1.66 12.12
N VAL A 114 -7.00 -1.43 10.88
CA VAL A 114 -8.43 -1.22 10.62
C VAL A 114 -9.22 -2.52 10.82
N SER A 115 -8.66 -3.66 10.42
CA SER A 115 -9.26 -4.98 10.65
C SER A 115 -9.46 -5.26 12.14
N ASP A 116 -8.49 -4.96 13.01
CA ASP A 116 -8.61 -5.09 14.46
C ASP A 116 -9.73 -4.20 15.02
N LEU A 117 -9.86 -2.96 14.56
CA LEU A 117 -10.93 -2.06 14.97
C LEU A 117 -12.32 -2.51 14.49
N LYS A 118 -12.40 -3.29 13.42
CA LYS A 118 -13.64 -3.93 12.97
C LYS A 118 -13.96 -5.16 13.80
N GLU A 119 -12.97 -5.91 14.28
CA GLU A 119 -13.16 -7.10 15.11
C GLU A 119 -13.87 -6.75 16.42
N ASP A 120 -13.50 -5.65 17.07
CA ASP A 120 -14.12 -5.18 18.31
C ASP A 120 -15.36 -4.29 18.09
N ASN A 121 -15.81 -4.14 16.84
CA ASN A 121 -16.92 -3.28 16.43
C ASN A 121 -16.73 -1.78 16.72
N SER A 122 -15.50 -1.30 16.91
CA SER A 122 -15.20 0.12 17.06
C SER A 122 -15.51 0.90 15.78
N ILE A 123 -15.39 0.25 14.62
CA ILE A 123 -15.77 0.78 13.31
C ILE A 123 -16.54 -0.25 12.49
N THR A 124 -17.51 0.25 11.70
CA THR A 124 -18.36 -0.59 10.83
C THR A 124 -18.17 -0.30 9.34
N ALA A 125 -17.40 0.74 9.00
CA ALA A 125 -17.15 1.10 7.62
C ALA A 125 -16.53 -0.07 6.83
N PRO A 126 -16.92 -0.30 5.57
CA PRO A 126 -16.29 -1.27 4.70
C PRO A 126 -14.79 -0.98 4.55
N LEU A 127 -13.98 -2.06 4.58
CA LEU A 127 -12.53 -2.02 4.43
C LEU A 127 -12.13 -2.62 3.10
N ILE A 128 -11.53 -1.81 2.22
CA ILE A 128 -10.97 -2.23 0.95
C ILE A 128 -9.45 -2.20 1.05
N CYS A 129 -8.80 -3.32 0.77
CA CYS A 129 -7.34 -3.43 0.75
C CYS A 129 -6.84 -3.44 -0.69
N ILE A 130 -6.00 -2.48 -1.09
CA ILE A 130 -5.33 -2.45 -2.38
C ILE A 130 -3.90 -2.95 -2.19
N LEU A 131 -3.60 -4.14 -2.69
CA LEU A 131 -2.24 -4.68 -2.73
C LEU A 131 -1.40 -3.91 -3.75
N THR A 132 -0.25 -3.41 -3.31
CA THR A 132 0.68 -2.66 -4.17
C THR A 132 1.90 -3.48 -4.59
N ASP A 133 1.88 -4.78 -4.31
CA ASP A 133 2.90 -5.76 -4.68
C ASP A 133 2.36 -6.69 -5.78
N TYR A 134 3.26 -7.27 -6.60
CA TYR A 134 2.92 -8.29 -7.62
C TYR A 134 2.96 -9.72 -7.07
N GLY A 135 3.04 -9.90 -5.77
CA GLY A 135 2.99 -11.19 -5.09
C GLY A 135 2.27 -11.05 -3.76
N VAL A 136 1.58 -12.10 -3.36
CA VAL A 136 0.83 -12.09 -2.10
C VAL A 136 1.78 -12.41 -0.95
N HIS A 137 1.78 -11.56 0.05
CA HIS A 137 2.43 -11.82 1.34
C HIS A 137 1.36 -11.89 2.43
N ARG A 138 1.53 -12.80 3.40
CA ARG A 138 0.58 -13.00 4.49
C ARG A 138 0.23 -11.70 5.25
N ALA A 139 1.16 -10.75 5.32
CA ALA A 139 0.94 -9.46 5.97
C ALA A 139 -0.19 -8.61 5.34
N TRP A 140 -0.60 -8.92 4.09
CA TRP A 140 -1.74 -8.25 3.46
C TRP A 140 -3.09 -8.83 3.89
N ILE A 141 -3.11 -10.03 4.47
CA ILE A 141 -4.34 -10.76 4.75
C ILE A 141 -4.79 -10.47 6.17
N ALA A 142 -5.95 -9.85 6.29
CA ALA A 142 -6.57 -9.54 7.57
C ALA A 142 -8.04 -10.03 7.60
N PRO A 143 -8.57 -10.47 8.76
CA PRO A 143 -9.86 -11.18 8.83
C PRO A 143 -11.07 -10.35 8.37
N HIS A 144 -11.06 -9.04 8.65
CA HIS A 144 -12.22 -8.17 8.46
C HIS A 144 -12.11 -7.27 7.21
N VAL A 145 -11.33 -7.69 6.22
CA VAL A 145 -11.30 -7.04 4.91
C VAL A 145 -12.52 -7.47 4.11
N ASP A 146 -13.23 -6.50 3.55
CA ASP A 146 -14.43 -6.73 2.75
C ASP A 146 -14.09 -6.94 1.27
N ALA A 147 -13.03 -6.29 0.77
CA ALA A 147 -12.56 -6.45 -0.61
C ALA A 147 -11.05 -6.29 -0.73
N TYR A 148 -10.44 -7.12 -1.57
CA TYR A 148 -9.03 -7.05 -1.96
C TYR A 148 -8.92 -6.66 -3.43
N VAL A 149 -8.19 -5.57 -3.72
CA VAL A 149 -7.81 -5.21 -5.08
C VAL A 149 -6.38 -5.67 -5.32
N VAL A 150 -6.17 -6.46 -6.37
CA VAL A 150 -4.88 -7.08 -6.69
C VAL A 150 -4.37 -6.67 -8.08
N ALA A 151 -3.07 -6.84 -8.30
CA ALA A 151 -2.39 -6.37 -9.51
C ALA A 151 -2.81 -7.14 -10.78
N SER A 152 -3.13 -8.43 -10.66
CA SER A 152 -3.45 -9.30 -11.79
C SER A 152 -4.27 -10.51 -11.36
N GLU A 153 -4.89 -11.19 -12.34
CA GLU A 153 -5.63 -12.45 -12.18
C GLU A 153 -4.79 -13.56 -11.53
N ASP A 154 -3.49 -13.61 -11.80
CA ASP A 154 -2.58 -14.63 -11.24
C ASP A 154 -2.51 -14.59 -9.71
N MET A 155 -2.85 -13.45 -9.10
CA MET A 155 -2.85 -13.30 -7.64
C MET A 155 -4.11 -13.87 -6.98
N VAL A 156 -5.18 -14.10 -7.73
CA VAL A 156 -6.44 -14.63 -7.18
C VAL A 156 -6.22 -15.99 -6.50
N PRO A 157 -5.65 -17.01 -7.18
CA PRO A 157 -5.40 -18.30 -6.53
C PRO A 157 -4.41 -18.19 -5.37
N GLU A 158 -3.48 -17.25 -5.38
CA GLU A 158 -2.57 -17.04 -4.25
C GLU A 158 -3.32 -16.55 -3.00
N LEU A 159 -4.23 -15.56 -3.13
CA LEU A 159 -5.04 -15.11 -2.00
C LEU A 159 -5.95 -16.21 -1.46
N GLN A 160 -6.49 -17.05 -2.34
CA GLN A 160 -7.33 -18.21 -1.94
C GLN A 160 -6.53 -19.21 -1.08
N THR A 161 -5.22 -19.37 -1.29
CA THR A 161 -4.38 -20.21 -0.41
C THR A 161 -4.28 -19.69 1.02
N PHE A 162 -4.51 -18.38 1.22
CA PHE A 162 -4.58 -17.74 2.54
C PHE A 162 -6.02 -17.70 3.11
N GLY A 163 -6.99 -18.33 2.44
CA GLY A 163 -8.37 -18.42 2.90
C GLY A 163 -9.27 -17.25 2.50
N VAL A 164 -8.82 -16.37 1.61
CA VAL A 164 -9.65 -15.28 1.08
C VAL A 164 -10.65 -15.86 0.07
N GLN A 165 -11.91 -15.51 0.22
CA GLN A 165 -12.99 -15.95 -0.68
C GLN A 165 -12.87 -15.20 -2.02
N GLU A 166 -13.11 -15.90 -3.14
CA GLU A 166 -12.94 -15.37 -4.50
C GLU A 166 -13.78 -14.12 -4.76
N GLU A 167 -15.01 -14.10 -4.25
CA GLU A 167 -15.92 -12.96 -4.39
C GLU A 167 -15.45 -11.66 -3.72
N LYS A 168 -14.43 -11.75 -2.89
CA LYS A 168 -13.77 -10.59 -2.27
C LYS A 168 -12.54 -10.12 -3.03
N ILE A 169 -12.12 -10.79 -4.12
CA ILE A 169 -10.87 -10.51 -4.82
C ILE A 169 -11.16 -9.86 -6.18
N TYR A 170 -10.58 -8.70 -6.42
CA TYR A 170 -10.81 -7.90 -7.61
C TYR A 170 -9.47 -7.59 -8.32
N PRO A 171 -9.17 -8.24 -9.45
CA PRO A 171 -7.92 -8.07 -10.18
C PRO A 171 -7.93 -6.83 -11.08
N PHE A 172 -8.12 -5.65 -10.48
CA PHE A 172 -8.26 -4.38 -11.19
C PHE A 172 -6.92 -3.70 -11.51
N GLY A 173 -5.81 -4.24 -11.02
CA GLY A 173 -4.49 -3.63 -11.17
C GLY A 173 -4.11 -2.71 -10.02
N ILE A 174 -2.82 -2.37 -9.94
CA ILE A 174 -2.33 -1.38 -8.99
C ILE A 174 -2.69 0.02 -9.51
N PRO A 175 -3.34 0.87 -8.71
CA PRO A 175 -3.68 2.23 -9.13
C PRO A 175 -2.44 3.04 -9.52
N VAL A 176 -2.49 3.66 -10.70
CA VAL A 176 -1.45 4.54 -11.23
C VAL A 176 -2.03 5.90 -11.60
N HIS A 177 -1.20 6.92 -11.56
CA HIS A 177 -1.61 8.28 -11.89
C HIS A 177 -2.12 8.37 -13.33
N GLY A 178 -3.17 9.16 -13.56
CA GLY A 178 -3.82 9.32 -14.87
C GLY A 178 -2.90 9.72 -16.01
N VAL A 179 -1.74 10.35 -15.71
CA VAL A 179 -0.73 10.71 -16.72
C VAL A 179 -0.24 9.51 -17.54
N PHE A 180 -0.26 8.30 -16.98
CA PHE A 180 0.16 7.10 -17.69
C PHE A 180 -0.83 6.63 -18.77
N PHE A 181 -2.03 7.18 -18.80
CA PHE A 181 -3.06 6.90 -19.81
C PHE A 181 -3.13 7.99 -20.89
N HIS A 182 -2.37 9.09 -20.74
CA HIS A 182 -2.27 10.14 -21.73
C HIS A 182 -1.01 9.94 -22.57
N ARG A 183 -1.15 10.13 -23.87
CA ARG A 183 -0.01 10.15 -24.79
C ARG A 183 0.30 11.60 -25.11
N GLU A 184 1.49 12.02 -24.78
CA GLU A 184 2.04 13.30 -25.19
C GLU A 184 2.67 13.19 -26.59
N ASP A 185 2.83 14.33 -27.26
CA ASP A 185 3.58 14.38 -28.51
C ASP A 185 5.05 14.05 -28.23
N ARG A 186 5.55 13.02 -28.92
CA ARG A 186 6.92 12.52 -28.69
C ARG A 186 7.98 13.56 -29.03
N ASP A 187 7.78 14.29 -30.13
CA ASP A 187 8.81 15.21 -30.63
C ASP A 187 8.86 16.46 -29.74
N ALA A 188 7.71 16.94 -29.28
CA ALA A 188 7.64 18.01 -28.29
C ALA A 188 8.30 17.62 -26.96
N LEU A 189 8.09 16.38 -26.49
CA LEU A 189 8.74 15.87 -25.26
C LEU A 189 10.26 15.75 -25.41
N LEU A 190 10.76 15.29 -26.57
CA LEU A 190 12.18 15.19 -26.82
C LEU A 190 12.86 16.58 -26.85
N GLU A 191 12.18 17.57 -27.44
CA GLU A 191 12.64 18.95 -27.46
C GLU A 191 12.71 19.52 -26.04
N ASP A 192 11.64 19.35 -25.25
CA ASP A 192 11.55 19.85 -23.86
C ASP A 192 12.61 19.19 -22.95
N LEU A 193 12.86 17.90 -23.13
CA LEU A 193 13.88 17.14 -22.42
C LEU A 193 15.29 17.33 -22.99
N ARG A 194 15.44 18.05 -24.10
CA ARG A 194 16.70 18.28 -24.82
C ARG A 194 17.40 16.97 -25.23
N LEU A 195 16.61 16.00 -25.69
CA LEU A 195 17.10 14.72 -26.18
C LEU A 195 17.15 14.71 -27.70
N ASP A 196 18.19 14.06 -28.26
CA ASP A 196 18.34 13.90 -29.71
C ASP A 196 17.33 12.88 -30.24
N PRO A 197 16.39 13.27 -31.14
CA PRO A 197 15.39 12.35 -31.67
C PRO A 197 15.98 11.22 -32.52
N ALA A 198 17.22 11.36 -33.02
CA ALA A 198 17.92 10.34 -33.80
C ALA A 198 18.53 9.22 -32.94
N LEU A 199 18.62 9.43 -31.62
CA LEU A 199 19.20 8.46 -30.69
C LEU A 199 18.11 7.67 -29.93
N PRO A 200 18.36 6.40 -29.59
CA PRO A 200 17.48 5.65 -28.72
C PRO A 200 17.52 6.24 -27.28
N THR A 201 16.34 6.43 -26.68
CA THR A 201 16.22 6.88 -25.29
C THR A 201 16.10 5.68 -24.35
N VAL A 202 16.94 5.62 -23.31
CA VAL A 202 16.91 4.59 -22.27
C VAL A 202 16.59 5.23 -20.94
N LEU A 203 15.47 4.84 -20.33
CA LEU A 203 15.05 5.29 -19.00
C LEU A 203 15.46 4.29 -17.93
N PHE A 204 16.27 4.73 -16.96
CA PHE A 204 16.62 3.94 -15.78
C PHE A 204 15.74 4.36 -14.59
N MET A 205 15.03 3.39 -14.01
CA MET A 205 14.15 3.62 -12.85
C MET A 205 14.66 2.81 -11.66
N ALA A 206 15.23 3.48 -10.66
CA ALA A 206 15.86 2.85 -9.48
C ALA A 206 14.93 2.72 -8.26
N GLY A 207 13.63 2.97 -8.43
CA GLY A 207 12.64 2.97 -7.34
C GLY A 207 12.85 4.13 -6.35
N SER A 208 12.04 4.15 -5.29
CA SER A 208 12.01 5.27 -4.31
C SER A 208 13.29 5.43 -3.52
N PHE A 209 14.07 4.35 -3.36
CA PHE A 209 15.26 4.35 -2.52
C PHE A 209 16.57 4.36 -3.31
N GLY A 210 16.52 4.33 -4.64
CA GLY A 210 17.72 4.29 -5.47
C GLY A 210 18.59 3.05 -5.21
N VAL A 211 17.98 1.88 -5.00
CA VAL A 211 18.70 0.65 -4.59
C VAL A 211 19.14 -0.17 -5.81
N ALA A 212 18.80 0.23 -7.02
CA ALA A 212 19.23 -0.47 -8.22
C ALA A 212 20.74 -0.24 -8.45
N ASN A 213 21.50 -1.34 -8.63
CA ASN A 213 22.85 -1.29 -9.17
C ASN A 213 22.74 -1.07 -10.68
N ILE A 214 22.81 0.20 -11.08
CA ILE A 214 22.82 0.62 -12.49
C ILE A 214 24.24 0.95 -12.89
#